data_b95a48b83102505e66829b3ffb7ca529
#
_entry.id   b95a48b83102505e66829b3ffb7ca529
#
_cell.length_a   1.000
_cell.length_b   1.000
_cell.length_c   1.000
_cell.angle_alpha   90.00
_cell.angle_beta   90.00
_cell.angle_gamma   90.00
#
_symmetry.space_group_name_H-M   'P 1'
#
loop_
_entity.id
_entity.type
_entity.pdbx_description
1 polymer ?
#
loop_
_entity_poly.entity_id
_entity_poly.type
_entity_poly.pdbx_seq_one_letter_code
_entity_poly.pdbx_strand_id
1 'polypeptide(L)'
;MTLQYVSESDPEVADVLRAELGRQRTSVELIASENFTSPAVMEAMGSVLTNKYAEGYPGKRYYGGCEKVDIVEDLARNRACKLYGAQFANVQPHSGANANLAAYFALIKPGDTILGMGLDNGGHLTHGSPANFSGKLYHAESYGVDPETEVIDYDALLEKAKEVRPKVIVGGASAYPRTIDFPRMAEIAHEVGAYLMVDMAHIAGLVATGAHPSPVPYADITTSTSHKTLRGPRGGFILTNSEELFKKINSAVFPGSQGGPLMHVIAGKAVAFGEALKPEFKTYIDHVVENAKALGQGMTDGGLRLVSGGTDNHLCLVDLTSADVTGKDAEKLLERVGLTVNKNTIPNEQRSPFVASGIRVGSAAATTRGFTKDDFYEVGLCIAGTVFNADDDAKLADIKKKVDAMLEAHPLYPGLEY
;
A
#
# COMPACT_ATOMS: atom_id res chain seq x y z
N MET A 1 -25.31 -3.41 7.12
CA MET A 1 -24.58 -3.49 8.43
C MET A 1 -25.20 -2.44 9.33
N THR A 2 -25.57 -2.78 10.56
CA THR A 2 -26.13 -1.83 11.52
C THR A 2 -25.20 -1.71 12.71
N LEU A 3 -25.19 -0.56 13.40
CA LEU A 3 -24.44 -0.36 14.65
C LEU A 3 -25.30 -0.63 15.89
N GLN A 4 -26.39 -1.39 15.78
CA GLN A 4 -27.33 -1.58 16.89
C GLN A 4 -26.63 -2.01 18.18
N TYR A 5 -25.87 -3.13 18.14
CA TYR A 5 -25.22 -3.65 19.35
C TYR A 5 -24.11 -2.72 19.88
N VAL A 6 -23.39 -2.03 19.00
CA VAL A 6 -22.38 -1.05 19.41
C VAL A 6 -23.08 0.15 20.08
N SER A 7 -24.17 0.66 19.49
CA SER A 7 -24.93 1.78 20.05
C SER A 7 -25.55 1.46 21.42
N GLU A 8 -25.98 0.22 21.63
CA GLU A 8 -26.52 -0.25 22.91
C GLU A 8 -25.41 -0.45 23.96
N SER A 9 -24.23 -0.93 23.55
CA SER A 9 -23.13 -1.24 24.45
C SER A 9 -22.20 -0.07 24.73
N ASP A 10 -21.89 0.72 23.71
CA ASP A 10 -20.95 1.86 23.77
C ASP A 10 -21.37 2.95 22.75
N PRO A 11 -22.25 3.86 23.16
CA PRO A 11 -22.72 4.95 22.32
C PRO A 11 -21.59 5.87 21.83
N GLU A 12 -20.54 6.09 22.62
CA GLU A 12 -19.41 6.97 22.25
C GLU A 12 -18.65 6.37 21.06
N VAL A 13 -18.37 5.07 21.06
CA VAL A 13 -17.76 4.37 19.91
C VAL A 13 -18.70 4.40 18.71
N ALA A 14 -19.99 4.21 18.89
CA ALA A 14 -20.97 4.27 17.79
C ALA A 14 -20.97 5.65 17.12
N ASP A 15 -20.88 6.73 17.89
CA ASP A 15 -20.82 8.10 17.37
C ASP A 15 -19.53 8.36 16.58
N VAL A 16 -18.38 7.85 17.03
CA VAL A 16 -17.12 7.93 16.28
C VAL A 16 -17.19 7.18 14.94
N LEU A 17 -17.82 5.99 14.92
CA LEU A 17 -17.99 5.23 13.67
C LEU A 17 -18.89 5.97 12.68
N ARG A 18 -19.97 6.62 13.14
CA ARG A 18 -20.82 7.48 12.30
C ARG A 18 -20.05 8.70 11.78
N ALA A 19 -19.29 9.36 12.65
CA ALA A 19 -18.48 10.51 12.28
C ALA A 19 -17.42 10.16 11.23
N GLU A 20 -16.73 9.01 11.37
CA GLU A 20 -15.75 8.55 10.39
C GLU A 20 -16.39 8.20 9.04
N LEU A 21 -17.55 7.54 9.02
CA LEU A 21 -18.29 7.32 7.77
C LEU A 21 -18.68 8.65 7.12
N GLY A 22 -19.10 9.65 7.92
CA GLY A 22 -19.37 11.01 7.47
C GLY A 22 -18.13 11.65 6.83
N ARG A 23 -16.96 11.58 7.49
CA ARG A 23 -15.69 12.09 6.97
C ARG A 23 -15.35 11.45 5.62
N GLN A 24 -15.41 10.12 5.52
CA GLN A 24 -15.12 9.42 4.27
C GLN A 24 -16.08 9.80 3.14
N ARG A 25 -17.33 10.10 3.44
CA ARG A 25 -18.33 10.54 2.45
C ARG A 25 -18.09 11.95 1.94
N THR A 26 -17.57 12.84 2.79
CA THR A 26 -17.43 14.28 2.54
C THR A 26 -16.02 14.70 2.13
N SER A 27 -15.12 13.75 1.86
CA SER A 27 -13.78 14.02 1.32
C SER A 27 -13.41 13.06 0.19
N VAL A 28 -12.59 13.54 -0.75
CA VAL A 28 -11.95 12.71 -1.76
C VAL A 28 -10.68 12.13 -1.16
N GLU A 29 -10.64 10.81 -0.97
CA GLU A 29 -9.49 10.10 -0.43
C GLU A 29 -8.44 9.89 -1.52
N LEU A 30 -7.30 10.56 -1.37
CA LEU A 30 -6.17 10.50 -2.30
C LEU A 30 -4.89 9.93 -1.65
N ILE A 31 -4.95 9.49 -0.38
CA ILE A 31 -3.81 8.79 0.21
C ILE A 31 -3.57 7.48 -0.55
N ALA A 32 -2.44 7.38 -1.23
CA ALA A 32 -2.13 6.27 -2.15
C ALA A 32 -2.11 4.87 -1.50
N SER A 33 -1.98 4.81 -0.16
CA SER A 33 -2.01 3.58 0.63
C SER A 33 -3.38 3.23 1.20
N GLU A 34 -4.43 4.00 0.89
CA GLU A 34 -5.79 3.77 1.36
C GLU A 34 -6.72 3.30 0.24
N ASN A 35 -7.80 2.64 0.63
CA ASN A 35 -8.86 2.20 -0.27
C ASN A 35 -10.15 1.97 0.52
N PHE A 36 -11.27 1.90 -0.20
CA PHE A 36 -12.57 1.54 0.36
C PHE A 36 -12.84 0.07 0.09
N THR A 37 -12.82 -0.76 1.15
CA THR A 37 -13.07 -2.19 1.03
C THR A 37 -14.57 -2.47 0.82
N SER A 38 -14.89 -3.66 0.30
CA SER A 38 -16.30 -4.04 0.08
C SER A 38 -17.07 -4.28 1.39
N PRO A 39 -18.40 -4.10 1.42
CA PRO A 39 -19.23 -4.51 2.55
C PRO A 39 -19.02 -5.97 2.94
N ALA A 40 -18.80 -6.87 1.98
CA ALA A 40 -18.56 -8.30 2.24
C ALA A 40 -17.25 -8.54 3.04
N VAL A 41 -16.19 -7.76 2.77
CA VAL A 41 -14.96 -7.80 3.57
C VAL A 41 -15.23 -7.30 4.98
N MET A 42 -15.99 -6.20 5.15
CA MET A 42 -16.34 -5.67 6.47
C MET A 42 -17.18 -6.66 7.28
N GLU A 43 -18.15 -7.33 6.65
CA GLU A 43 -18.95 -8.39 7.31
C GLU A 43 -18.08 -9.58 7.76
N ALA A 44 -17.14 -10.02 6.91
CA ALA A 44 -16.23 -11.09 7.29
C ALA A 44 -15.34 -10.69 8.48
N MET A 45 -14.89 -9.43 8.53
CA MET A 45 -14.09 -8.87 9.62
C MET A 45 -14.85 -8.80 10.95
N GLY A 46 -16.15 -8.48 10.92
CA GLY A 46 -17.03 -8.43 12.09
C GLY A 46 -17.66 -9.77 12.49
N SER A 47 -17.17 -10.90 11.98
CA SER A 47 -17.77 -12.22 12.20
C SER A 47 -17.33 -12.88 13.51
N VAL A 48 -18.02 -13.98 13.86
CA VAL A 48 -17.69 -14.82 15.05
C VAL A 48 -16.30 -15.45 15.00
N LEU A 49 -15.61 -15.38 13.87
CA LEU A 49 -14.23 -15.85 13.75
C LEU A 49 -13.24 -15.06 14.63
N THR A 50 -13.63 -13.85 15.08
CA THR A 50 -12.88 -13.08 16.06
C THR A 50 -12.67 -13.84 17.39
N ASN A 51 -13.55 -14.80 17.72
CA ASN A 51 -13.49 -15.55 18.96
C ASN A 51 -12.49 -16.72 18.92
N LYS A 52 -12.00 -17.11 17.71
CA LYS A 52 -11.28 -18.36 17.53
C LYS A 52 -9.75 -18.19 17.65
N TYR A 53 -9.16 -18.86 18.61
CA TYR A 53 -7.70 -18.98 18.75
C TYR A 53 -7.18 -20.18 17.95
N ALA A 54 -6.21 -19.96 17.01
CA ALA A 54 -5.82 -20.96 16.01
C ALA A 54 -4.31 -20.99 15.75
N GLU A 55 -3.47 -21.00 16.78
CA GLU A 55 -2.01 -21.14 16.63
C GLU A 55 -1.63 -22.38 15.83
N GLY A 56 -0.59 -22.27 15.03
CA GLY A 56 -0.20 -23.28 14.06
C GLY A 56 -0.78 -23.00 12.65
N TYR A 57 -0.96 -24.05 11.88
CA TYR A 57 -1.39 -23.99 10.47
C TYR A 57 -2.52 -24.99 10.19
N PRO A 58 -3.28 -24.88 9.11
CA PRO A 58 -4.33 -25.82 8.75
C PRO A 58 -3.88 -27.28 8.85
N GLY A 59 -4.67 -28.10 9.57
CA GLY A 59 -4.35 -29.50 9.85
C GLY A 59 -3.25 -29.74 10.89
N LYS A 60 -2.60 -28.69 11.38
CA LYS A 60 -1.50 -28.75 12.37
C LYS A 60 -1.65 -27.63 13.40
N ARG A 61 -2.81 -27.53 14.05
CA ARG A 61 -3.11 -26.54 15.08
C ARG A 61 -2.71 -27.02 16.47
N TYR A 62 -2.37 -26.09 17.34
CA TYR A 62 -2.13 -26.36 18.76
C TYR A 62 -3.42 -26.41 19.58
N TYR A 63 -4.56 -26.01 18.99
CA TYR A 63 -5.87 -25.93 19.65
C TYR A 63 -6.92 -26.75 18.90
N GLY A 64 -7.91 -27.28 19.65
CA GLY A 64 -9.08 -27.96 19.07
C GLY A 64 -10.09 -26.99 18.44
N GLY A 65 -11.05 -27.52 17.71
CA GLY A 65 -12.15 -26.75 17.10
C GLY A 65 -11.72 -25.85 15.94
N CYS A 66 -10.66 -26.21 15.21
CA CYS A 66 -10.11 -25.40 14.14
C CYS A 66 -10.55 -25.85 12.73
N GLU A 67 -11.36 -26.90 12.60
CA GLU A 67 -11.74 -27.49 11.31
C GLU A 67 -12.46 -26.50 10.36
N LYS A 68 -13.13 -25.49 10.89
CA LYS A 68 -13.80 -24.45 10.06
C LYS A 68 -12.85 -23.33 9.69
N VAL A 69 -12.01 -22.88 10.62
CA VAL A 69 -11.02 -21.83 10.32
C VAL A 69 -9.87 -22.35 9.43
N ASP A 70 -9.58 -23.64 9.45
CA ASP A 70 -8.67 -24.29 8.51
C ASP A 70 -9.16 -24.10 7.07
N ILE A 71 -10.45 -24.31 6.82
CA ILE A 71 -11.06 -24.08 5.49
C ILE A 71 -10.89 -22.63 5.06
N VAL A 72 -11.13 -21.67 5.96
CA VAL A 72 -11.01 -20.23 5.66
C VAL A 72 -9.57 -19.85 5.32
N GLU A 73 -8.61 -20.35 6.11
CA GLU A 73 -7.19 -20.04 5.85
C GLU A 73 -6.71 -20.69 4.53
N ASP A 74 -7.12 -21.92 4.25
CA ASP A 74 -6.79 -22.59 2.98
C ASP A 74 -7.44 -21.88 1.78
N LEU A 75 -8.67 -21.36 1.90
CA LEU A 75 -9.27 -20.52 0.87
C LEU A 75 -8.43 -19.27 0.61
N ALA A 76 -7.98 -18.57 1.65
CA ALA A 76 -7.14 -17.37 1.51
C ALA A 76 -5.79 -17.71 0.85
N ARG A 77 -5.11 -18.78 1.31
CA ARG A 77 -3.83 -19.25 0.75
C ARG A 77 -3.94 -19.62 -0.73
N ASN A 78 -4.93 -20.46 -1.05
CA ASN A 78 -5.14 -20.93 -2.42
C ASN A 78 -5.50 -19.79 -3.38
N ARG A 79 -6.34 -18.84 -2.92
CA ARG A 79 -6.70 -17.65 -3.71
C ARG A 79 -5.50 -16.73 -3.91
N ALA A 80 -4.67 -16.51 -2.90
CA ALA A 80 -3.43 -15.74 -3.04
C ALA A 80 -2.47 -16.41 -4.04
N CYS A 81 -2.24 -17.72 -3.94
CA CYS A 81 -1.43 -18.47 -4.90
C CYS A 81 -1.98 -18.33 -6.33
N LYS A 82 -3.30 -18.49 -6.51
CA LYS A 82 -3.93 -18.37 -7.83
C LYS A 82 -3.81 -16.96 -8.40
N LEU A 83 -4.00 -15.95 -7.56
CA LEU A 83 -4.00 -14.54 -7.96
C LEU A 83 -2.65 -14.07 -8.48
N TYR A 84 -1.56 -14.57 -7.88
CA TYR A 84 -0.20 -14.12 -8.19
C TYR A 84 0.66 -15.16 -8.92
N GLY A 85 0.13 -16.35 -9.18
CA GLY A 85 0.91 -17.44 -9.80
C GLY A 85 2.00 -18.00 -8.89
N ALA A 86 1.84 -17.86 -7.56
CA ALA A 86 2.79 -18.40 -6.59
C ALA A 86 2.51 -19.86 -6.23
N GLN A 87 3.54 -20.60 -5.84
CA GLN A 87 3.39 -21.99 -5.37
C GLN A 87 2.93 -22.05 -3.90
N PHE A 88 3.40 -21.11 -3.08
CA PHE A 88 3.13 -21.08 -1.64
C PHE A 88 2.74 -19.68 -1.17
N ALA A 89 1.79 -19.64 -0.22
CA ALA A 89 1.35 -18.42 0.43
C ALA A 89 1.21 -18.61 1.94
N ASN A 90 1.68 -17.63 2.73
CA ASN A 90 1.36 -17.47 4.13
C ASN A 90 0.51 -16.21 4.30
N VAL A 91 -0.71 -16.36 4.83
CA VAL A 91 -1.70 -15.27 4.97
C VAL A 91 -1.89 -14.82 6.42
N GLN A 92 -1.08 -15.34 7.35
CA GLN A 92 -1.18 -15.03 8.78
C GLN A 92 -0.54 -13.69 9.21
N PRO A 93 0.40 -13.04 8.48
CA PRO A 93 0.94 -11.77 8.93
C PRO A 93 -0.15 -10.74 9.24
N HIS A 94 -0.07 -10.13 10.44
CA HIS A 94 -1.04 -9.15 10.92
C HIS A 94 -0.97 -7.84 10.13
N SER A 95 0.20 -7.53 9.57
CA SER A 95 0.44 -6.33 8.74
C SER A 95 1.54 -6.58 7.71
N GLY A 96 1.75 -5.63 6.78
CA GLY A 96 2.92 -5.65 5.89
C GLY A 96 4.25 -5.62 6.67
N ALA A 97 4.32 -4.85 7.75
CA ALA A 97 5.51 -4.81 8.60
C ALA A 97 5.81 -6.18 9.23
N ASN A 98 4.79 -6.92 9.69
CA ASN A 98 4.97 -8.29 10.19
C ASN A 98 5.36 -9.27 9.08
N ALA A 99 4.83 -9.10 7.87
CA ALA A 99 5.24 -9.88 6.71
C ALA A 99 6.73 -9.67 6.38
N ASN A 100 7.18 -8.42 6.36
CA ASN A 100 8.58 -8.09 6.14
C ASN A 100 9.50 -8.60 7.26
N LEU A 101 9.08 -8.47 8.53
CA LEU A 101 9.83 -9.02 9.66
C LEU A 101 10.02 -10.55 9.54
N ALA A 102 8.95 -11.27 9.21
CA ALA A 102 9.02 -12.71 9.03
C ALA A 102 9.87 -13.10 7.81
N ALA A 103 9.81 -12.32 6.71
CA ALA A 103 10.66 -12.53 5.55
C ALA A 103 12.16 -12.38 5.90
N TYR A 104 12.53 -11.33 6.63
CA TYR A 104 13.91 -11.17 7.11
C TYR A 104 14.32 -12.33 8.02
N PHE A 105 13.50 -12.74 8.99
CA PHE A 105 13.81 -13.88 9.87
C PHE A 105 13.96 -15.20 9.11
N ALA A 106 13.26 -15.36 7.99
CA ALA A 106 13.39 -16.54 7.15
C ALA A 106 14.68 -16.54 6.31
N LEU A 107 15.19 -15.38 5.93
CA LEU A 107 16.32 -15.22 5.00
C LEU A 107 17.66 -15.00 5.68
N ILE A 108 17.70 -14.21 6.76
CA ILE A 108 18.93 -13.64 7.32
C ILE A 108 18.92 -13.62 8.87
N LYS A 109 20.03 -13.24 9.46
CA LYS A 109 20.22 -13.13 10.91
C LYS A 109 20.42 -11.66 11.32
N PRO A 110 20.09 -11.29 12.58
CA PRO A 110 20.46 -9.99 13.11
C PRO A 110 21.96 -9.69 12.90
N GLY A 111 22.27 -8.47 12.46
CA GLY A 111 23.63 -8.04 12.11
C GLY A 111 24.01 -8.24 10.65
N ASP A 112 23.26 -9.01 9.86
CA ASP A 112 23.46 -9.09 8.42
C ASP A 112 23.15 -7.75 7.72
N THR A 113 23.75 -7.52 6.54
CA THR A 113 23.52 -6.31 5.75
C THR A 113 22.31 -6.47 4.84
N ILE A 114 21.43 -5.49 4.82
CA ILE A 114 20.32 -5.33 3.87
C ILE A 114 20.54 -4.08 3.02
N LEU A 115 20.06 -4.11 1.78
CA LEU A 115 20.10 -2.97 0.85
C LEU A 115 18.68 -2.69 0.36
N GLY A 116 18.08 -1.58 0.80
CA GLY A 116 16.72 -1.17 0.46
C GLY A 116 16.66 0.22 -0.15
N MET A 117 15.52 0.60 -0.75
CA MET A 117 15.32 1.97 -1.21
C MET A 117 15.26 2.93 -0.01
N GLY A 118 15.98 4.04 -0.09
CA GLY A 118 15.97 5.08 0.93
C GLY A 118 14.58 5.71 1.13
N LEU A 119 14.25 6.12 2.35
CA LEU A 119 12.96 6.77 2.66
C LEU A 119 12.73 8.05 1.85
N ASP A 120 13.79 8.82 1.66
CA ASP A 120 13.83 10.04 0.87
C ASP A 120 13.63 9.81 -0.64
N ASN A 121 13.84 8.59 -1.09
CA ASN A 121 13.65 8.14 -2.47
C ASN A 121 12.37 7.31 -2.67
N GLY A 122 11.52 7.21 -1.66
CA GLY A 122 10.24 6.52 -1.73
C GLY A 122 10.20 5.13 -1.12
N GLY A 123 11.25 4.69 -0.42
CA GLY A 123 11.25 3.41 0.30
C GLY A 123 10.26 3.37 1.46
N HIS A 124 10.06 2.17 2.03
CA HIS A 124 9.21 1.98 3.20
C HIS A 124 10.06 1.94 4.49
N LEU A 125 9.47 2.26 5.65
CA LEU A 125 10.14 2.19 6.96
C LEU A 125 10.82 0.83 7.20
N THR A 126 10.19 -0.26 6.79
CA THR A 126 10.71 -1.62 6.96
C THR A 126 11.81 -2.01 5.97
N HIS A 127 12.25 -1.09 5.11
CA HIS A 127 13.34 -1.33 4.16
C HIS A 127 14.71 -0.83 4.67
N GLY A 128 14.86 -0.61 5.99
CA GLY A 128 16.14 -0.25 6.61
C GLY A 128 16.12 1.05 7.40
N SER A 129 14.95 1.70 7.62
CA SER A 129 14.89 2.93 8.41
C SER A 129 15.44 2.72 9.83
N PRO A 130 16.30 3.62 10.34
CA PRO A 130 16.84 3.52 11.70
C PRO A 130 15.77 3.55 12.80
N ALA A 131 14.62 4.15 12.52
CA ALA A 131 13.49 4.19 13.46
C ALA A 131 12.74 2.85 13.55
N ASN A 132 12.92 1.97 12.55
CA ASN A 132 12.21 0.69 12.42
C ASN A 132 13.07 -0.49 12.89
N PHE A 133 12.42 -1.66 13.14
CA PHE A 133 13.13 -2.89 13.47
C PHE A 133 14.20 -3.26 12.43
N SER A 134 13.94 -2.99 11.13
CA SER A 134 14.85 -3.32 10.04
C SER A 134 16.19 -2.60 10.15
N GLY A 135 16.20 -1.31 10.51
CA GLY A 135 17.43 -0.57 10.77
C GLY A 135 18.02 -0.78 12.16
N LYS A 136 17.27 -1.40 13.11
CA LYS A 136 17.76 -1.73 14.46
C LYS A 136 18.41 -3.10 14.55
N LEU A 137 17.93 -4.05 13.74
CA LEU A 137 18.40 -5.44 13.77
C LEU A 137 19.49 -5.72 12.73
N TYR A 138 19.52 -4.96 11.65
CA TYR A 138 20.37 -5.20 10.48
C TYR A 138 21.25 -3.98 10.17
N HIS A 139 22.39 -4.21 9.50
CA HIS A 139 23.13 -3.14 8.87
C HIS A 139 22.38 -2.70 7.61
N ALA A 140 21.68 -1.58 7.71
CA ALA A 140 20.86 -1.09 6.63
C ALA A 140 21.62 -0.10 5.76
N GLU A 141 21.78 -0.46 4.51
CA GLU A 141 22.29 0.38 3.43
C GLU A 141 21.13 0.77 2.51
N SER A 142 21.25 1.90 1.81
CA SER A 142 20.21 2.37 0.93
C SER A 142 20.71 2.60 -0.49
N TYR A 143 19.81 2.35 -1.46
CA TYR A 143 19.91 2.83 -2.82
C TYR A 143 18.87 3.91 -3.07
N GLY A 144 19.11 4.77 -4.05
CA GLY A 144 18.20 5.85 -4.43
C GLY A 144 17.76 5.76 -5.88
N VAL A 145 17.27 6.88 -6.35
CA VAL A 145 16.98 7.14 -7.77
C VAL A 145 18.08 8.04 -8.35
N ASP A 146 18.22 8.00 -9.66
CA ASP A 146 19.08 8.95 -10.37
C ASP A 146 18.59 10.40 -10.13
N PRO A 147 19.48 11.33 -9.78
CA PRO A 147 19.08 12.68 -9.36
C PRO A 147 18.48 13.55 -10.49
N GLU A 148 18.71 13.21 -11.77
CA GLU A 148 18.19 13.96 -12.91
C GLU A 148 16.89 13.39 -13.43
N THR A 149 16.83 12.06 -13.58
CA THR A 149 15.66 11.36 -14.13
C THR A 149 14.65 10.96 -13.06
N GLU A 150 15.06 10.92 -11.80
CA GLU A 150 14.27 10.53 -10.63
C GLU A 150 13.69 9.09 -10.75
N VAL A 151 14.41 8.22 -11.50
CA VAL A 151 14.09 6.79 -11.62
C VAL A 151 15.24 5.93 -11.10
N ILE A 152 14.95 4.65 -10.79
CA ILE A 152 15.96 3.72 -10.29
C ILE A 152 17.04 3.51 -11.36
N ASP A 153 18.30 3.82 -11.02
CA ASP A 153 19.46 3.45 -11.80
C ASP A 153 19.95 2.07 -11.36
N TYR A 154 19.70 1.06 -12.20
CA TYR A 154 20.06 -0.33 -11.88
C TYR A 154 21.55 -0.60 -11.98
N ASP A 155 22.32 0.18 -12.73
CA ASP A 155 23.78 0.02 -12.78
C ASP A 155 24.42 0.62 -11.51
N ALA A 156 23.92 1.76 -11.04
CA ALA A 156 24.31 2.31 -9.74
C ALA A 156 23.90 1.37 -8.58
N LEU A 157 22.73 0.73 -8.67
CA LEU A 157 22.31 -0.27 -7.70
C LEU A 157 23.27 -1.49 -7.69
N LEU A 158 23.70 -1.96 -8.85
CA LEU A 158 24.68 -3.07 -8.95
C LEU A 158 26.02 -2.69 -8.31
N GLU A 159 26.54 -1.52 -8.62
CA GLU A 159 27.82 -1.07 -8.03
C GLU A 159 27.70 -0.91 -6.50
N LYS A 160 26.59 -0.35 -6.00
CA LYS A 160 26.34 -0.26 -4.56
C LYS A 160 26.21 -1.66 -3.93
N ALA A 161 25.54 -2.60 -4.58
CA ALA A 161 25.43 -3.98 -4.11
C ALA A 161 26.79 -4.70 -4.06
N LYS A 162 27.68 -4.47 -5.04
CA LYS A 162 29.06 -4.98 -5.03
C LYS A 162 29.89 -4.39 -3.90
N GLU A 163 29.70 -3.10 -3.59
CA GLU A 163 30.38 -2.41 -2.50
C GLU A 163 29.98 -3.00 -1.14
N VAL A 164 28.67 -3.02 -0.83
CA VAL A 164 28.17 -3.32 0.52
C VAL A 164 27.93 -4.80 0.78
N ARG A 165 27.88 -5.65 -0.27
CA ARG A 165 27.70 -7.10 -0.16
C ARG A 165 26.52 -7.49 0.72
N PRO A 166 25.30 -7.03 0.42
CA PRO A 166 24.14 -7.32 1.25
C PRO A 166 23.80 -8.82 1.22
N LYS A 167 23.09 -9.28 2.25
CA LYS A 167 22.45 -10.61 2.27
C LYS A 167 21.07 -10.60 1.64
N VAL A 168 20.40 -9.42 1.66
CA VAL A 168 19.09 -9.20 1.05
C VAL A 168 19.09 -7.85 0.33
N ILE A 169 18.63 -7.85 -0.92
CA ILE A 169 18.20 -6.65 -1.63
C ILE A 169 16.68 -6.58 -1.53
N VAL A 170 16.16 -5.41 -1.11
CA VAL A 170 14.72 -5.16 -0.96
C VAL A 170 14.23 -4.32 -2.12
N GLY A 171 13.40 -4.92 -2.97
CA GLY A 171 12.68 -4.23 -4.04
C GLY A 171 11.29 -3.77 -3.56
N GLY A 172 10.71 -2.82 -4.30
CA GLY A 172 9.42 -2.24 -3.97
C GLY A 172 9.54 -0.90 -3.25
N ALA A 173 8.47 -0.11 -3.30
CA ALA A 173 8.48 1.25 -2.78
C ALA A 173 7.08 1.70 -2.33
N SER A 174 7.05 2.74 -1.47
CA SER A 174 5.83 3.39 -0.98
C SER A 174 5.46 4.64 -1.78
N ALA A 175 6.45 5.28 -2.44
CA ALA A 175 6.26 6.55 -3.14
C ALA A 175 7.09 6.61 -4.44
N TYR A 176 7.11 5.53 -5.20
CA TYR A 176 7.79 5.45 -6.49
C TYR A 176 6.75 5.29 -7.61
N PRO A 177 6.61 6.30 -8.52
CA PRO A 177 5.52 6.31 -9.49
C PRO A 177 5.80 5.53 -10.78
N ARG A 178 6.99 4.94 -10.94
CA ARG A 178 7.40 4.26 -12.17
C ARG A 178 7.38 2.74 -12.03
N THR A 179 7.43 2.06 -13.16
CA THR A 179 7.57 0.60 -13.22
C THR A 179 8.92 0.15 -12.66
N ILE A 180 8.93 -0.92 -11.88
CA ILE A 180 10.15 -1.54 -11.34
C ILE A 180 10.52 -2.76 -12.17
N ASP A 181 11.78 -2.86 -12.58
CA ASP A 181 12.34 -4.00 -13.30
C ASP A 181 12.81 -5.09 -12.34
N PHE A 182 11.89 -5.99 -11.97
CA PHE A 182 12.20 -7.09 -11.05
C PHE A 182 13.18 -8.13 -11.62
N PRO A 183 13.13 -8.49 -12.93
CA PRO A 183 14.18 -9.29 -13.55
C PRO A 183 15.57 -8.72 -13.32
N ARG A 184 15.77 -7.43 -13.60
CA ARG A 184 17.07 -6.79 -13.40
C ARG A 184 17.48 -6.74 -11.93
N MET A 185 16.56 -6.51 -11.00
CA MET A 185 16.84 -6.57 -9.57
C MET A 185 17.26 -7.99 -9.13
N ALA A 186 16.64 -9.03 -9.67
CA ALA A 186 17.03 -10.40 -9.37
C ALA A 186 18.43 -10.75 -9.88
N GLU A 187 18.79 -10.33 -11.10
CA GLU A 187 20.14 -10.48 -11.64
C GLU A 187 21.17 -9.84 -10.71
N ILE A 188 20.93 -8.59 -10.28
CA ILE A 188 21.80 -7.84 -9.37
C ILE A 188 21.95 -8.57 -8.02
N ALA A 189 20.83 -8.99 -7.42
CA ALA A 189 20.87 -9.69 -6.15
C ALA A 189 21.67 -10.98 -6.23
N HIS A 190 21.41 -11.80 -7.26
CA HIS A 190 22.07 -13.08 -7.43
C HIS A 190 23.56 -12.94 -7.81
N GLU A 191 23.95 -11.89 -8.58
CA GLU A 191 25.35 -11.61 -8.91
C GLU A 191 26.20 -11.38 -7.65
N VAL A 192 25.65 -10.75 -6.61
CA VAL A 192 26.37 -10.50 -5.35
C VAL A 192 26.11 -11.59 -4.29
N GLY A 193 25.34 -12.62 -4.61
CA GLY A 193 25.00 -13.73 -3.70
C GLY A 193 23.98 -13.34 -2.62
N ALA A 194 23.14 -12.35 -2.89
CA ALA A 194 22.05 -11.90 -2.03
C ALA A 194 20.71 -12.55 -2.42
N TYR A 195 19.78 -12.62 -1.47
CA TYR A 195 18.37 -12.85 -1.78
C TYR A 195 17.70 -11.59 -2.33
N LEU A 196 16.75 -11.75 -3.25
CA LEU A 196 15.82 -10.70 -3.61
C LEU A 196 14.51 -10.86 -2.82
N MET A 197 14.21 -9.91 -1.94
CA MET A 197 12.91 -9.76 -1.29
C MET A 197 12.17 -8.60 -1.95
N VAL A 198 10.93 -8.81 -2.40
CA VAL A 198 10.13 -7.72 -2.97
C VAL A 198 8.90 -7.45 -2.11
N ASP A 199 8.76 -6.22 -1.62
CA ASP A 199 7.55 -5.69 -1.02
C ASP A 199 6.68 -5.04 -2.10
N MET A 200 5.67 -5.79 -2.58
CA MET A 200 4.75 -5.30 -3.62
C MET A 200 3.50 -4.61 -3.05
N ALA A 201 3.49 -4.25 -1.77
CA ALA A 201 2.28 -3.80 -1.07
C ALA A 201 1.53 -2.69 -1.81
N HIS A 202 2.20 -1.68 -2.33
CA HIS A 202 1.57 -0.58 -3.06
C HIS A 202 0.98 -1.01 -4.40
N ILE A 203 1.65 -1.88 -5.10
CA ILE A 203 1.28 -2.31 -6.47
C ILE A 203 0.57 -3.66 -6.51
N ALA A 204 0.20 -4.24 -5.36
CA ALA A 204 -0.34 -5.60 -5.29
C ALA A 204 -1.57 -5.83 -6.18
N GLY A 205 -2.49 -4.85 -6.24
CA GLY A 205 -3.65 -4.92 -7.14
C GLY A 205 -3.24 -4.87 -8.62
N LEU A 206 -2.25 -4.06 -8.95
CA LEU A 206 -1.73 -3.93 -10.32
C LEU A 206 -1.02 -5.22 -10.76
N VAL A 207 -0.21 -5.81 -9.89
CA VAL A 207 0.46 -7.11 -10.14
C VAL A 207 -0.57 -8.22 -10.34
N ALA A 208 -1.61 -8.24 -9.51
CA ALA A 208 -2.68 -9.24 -9.59
C ALA A 208 -3.40 -9.27 -10.95
N THR A 209 -3.43 -8.15 -11.66
CA THR A 209 -4.13 -8.00 -12.96
C THR A 209 -3.21 -7.87 -14.16
N GLY A 210 -1.90 -7.85 -13.92
CA GLY A 210 -0.89 -7.65 -14.97
C GLY A 210 -0.69 -6.21 -15.41
N ALA A 211 -1.28 -5.22 -14.72
CA ALA A 211 -1.05 -3.80 -14.98
C ALA A 211 0.35 -3.31 -14.52
N HIS A 212 1.02 -4.10 -13.69
CA HIS A 212 2.44 -3.95 -13.36
C HIS A 212 3.11 -5.33 -13.45
N PRO A 213 4.38 -5.43 -13.91
CA PRO A 213 5.12 -6.69 -13.92
C PRO A 213 5.12 -7.37 -12.55
N SER A 214 5.02 -8.71 -12.54
CA SER A 214 5.02 -9.49 -11.29
C SER A 214 6.44 -9.73 -10.78
N PRO A 215 6.71 -9.52 -9.48
CA PRO A 215 7.97 -9.92 -8.86
C PRO A 215 8.04 -11.43 -8.58
N VAL A 216 6.90 -12.13 -8.49
CA VAL A 216 6.79 -13.51 -7.99
C VAL A 216 7.67 -14.53 -8.75
N PRO A 217 7.87 -14.43 -10.06
CA PRO A 217 8.78 -15.32 -10.77
C PRO A 217 10.27 -15.11 -10.48
N TYR A 218 10.64 -13.94 -9.93
CA TYR A 218 12.03 -13.48 -9.83
C TYR A 218 12.51 -13.35 -8.38
N ALA A 219 11.62 -12.99 -7.47
CA ALA A 219 11.95 -12.80 -6.06
C ALA A 219 12.00 -14.14 -5.31
N ASP A 220 12.94 -14.25 -4.37
CA ASP A 220 12.99 -15.38 -3.43
C ASP A 220 11.80 -15.36 -2.48
N ILE A 221 11.45 -14.17 -1.98
CA ILE A 221 10.25 -13.90 -1.18
C ILE A 221 9.57 -12.63 -1.69
N THR A 222 8.25 -12.71 -1.87
CA THR A 222 7.40 -11.53 -2.13
C THR A 222 6.49 -11.29 -0.93
N THR A 223 6.54 -10.09 -0.36
CA THR A 223 5.64 -9.65 0.72
C THR A 223 4.62 -8.65 0.19
N SER A 224 3.51 -8.53 0.89
CA SER A 224 2.49 -7.55 0.54
C SER A 224 1.58 -7.19 1.71
N THR A 225 0.81 -6.13 1.52
CA THR A 225 -0.41 -5.82 2.29
C THR A 225 -1.65 -6.19 1.49
N SER A 226 -2.77 -6.39 2.18
CA SER A 226 -4.06 -6.71 1.55
C SER A 226 -4.98 -5.50 1.31
N HIS A 227 -4.67 -4.32 1.85
CA HIS A 227 -5.62 -3.21 2.01
C HIS A 227 -5.39 -1.98 1.11
N LYS A 228 -4.36 -1.97 0.26
CA LYS A 228 -4.04 -0.83 -0.62
C LYS A 228 -4.75 -1.01 -1.98
N THR A 229 -4.03 -1.07 -3.08
CA THR A 229 -4.62 -1.33 -4.40
C THR A 229 -5.37 -2.66 -4.50
N LEU A 230 -5.05 -3.63 -3.64
CA LEU A 230 -5.75 -4.91 -3.56
C LEU A 230 -7.15 -4.84 -2.89
N ARG A 231 -7.47 -3.72 -2.22
CA ARG A 231 -8.81 -3.38 -1.70
C ARG A 231 -9.38 -4.38 -0.67
N GLY A 232 -8.52 -5.06 0.08
CA GLY A 232 -8.92 -6.01 1.12
C GLY A 232 -8.89 -5.42 2.54
N PRO A 233 -8.97 -6.27 3.58
CA PRO A 233 -8.82 -5.84 4.96
C PRO A 233 -7.39 -5.45 5.25
N ARG A 234 -7.17 -4.68 6.33
CA ARG A 234 -5.82 -4.41 6.82
C ARG A 234 -5.14 -5.70 7.27
N GLY A 235 -4.00 -6.00 6.69
CA GLY A 235 -3.24 -7.22 6.95
C GLY A 235 -2.07 -7.36 5.99
N GLY A 236 -1.27 -8.41 6.15
CA GLY A 236 -0.16 -8.77 5.27
C GLY A 236 -0.24 -10.21 4.79
N PHE A 237 0.56 -10.54 3.80
CA PHE A 237 0.78 -11.91 3.33
C PHE A 237 2.15 -12.05 2.68
N ILE A 238 2.61 -13.29 2.53
CA ILE A 238 3.92 -13.63 1.98
C ILE A 238 3.75 -14.71 0.94
N LEU A 239 4.46 -14.59 -0.19
CA LEU A 239 4.47 -15.53 -1.30
C LEU A 239 5.91 -16.00 -1.56
N THR A 240 6.06 -17.25 -1.98
CA THR A 240 7.32 -17.79 -2.50
C THR A 240 7.07 -18.97 -3.44
N ASN A 241 8.03 -19.26 -4.31
CA ASN A 241 8.04 -20.46 -5.15
C ASN A 241 8.97 -21.55 -4.60
N SER A 242 9.67 -21.29 -3.48
CA SER A 242 10.56 -22.23 -2.83
C SER A 242 9.89 -22.93 -1.65
N GLU A 243 9.78 -24.26 -1.68
CA GLU A 243 9.28 -25.05 -0.56
C GLU A 243 10.16 -24.91 0.71
N GLU A 244 11.48 -24.79 0.51
CA GLU A 244 12.43 -24.58 1.62
C GLU A 244 12.16 -23.25 2.31
N LEU A 245 12.05 -22.15 1.54
CA LEU A 245 11.76 -20.83 2.09
C LEU A 245 10.37 -20.78 2.71
N PHE A 246 9.39 -21.48 2.12
CA PHE A 246 8.04 -21.54 2.70
C PHE A 246 8.04 -22.15 4.11
N LYS A 247 8.83 -23.21 4.35
CA LYS A 247 8.99 -23.81 5.69
C LYS A 247 9.62 -22.81 6.66
N LYS A 248 10.65 -22.06 6.22
CA LYS A 248 11.30 -21.02 7.02
C LYS A 248 10.34 -19.84 7.30
N ILE A 249 9.57 -19.38 6.28
CA ILE A 249 8.54 -18.35 6.42
C ILE A 249 7.50 -18.75 7.49
N ASN A 250 6.97 -19.98 7.40
CA ASN A 250 5.99 -20.45 8.36
C ASN A 250 6.53 -20.45 9.77
N SER A 251 7.77 -20.92 9.98
CA SER A 251 8.43 -20.86 11.29
C SER A 251 8.70 -19.43 11.75
N ALA A 252 9.05 -18.52 10.85
CA ALA A 252 9.32 -17.12 11.14
C ALA A 252 8.03 -16.36 11.50
N VAL A 253 6.89 -16.69 10.87
CA VAL A 253 5.59 -16.13 11.24
C VAL A 253 5.14 -16.69 12.57
N PHE A 254 4.99 -18.01 12.66
CA PHE A 254 4.59 -18.69 13.89
C PHE A 254 5.51 -19.90 14.15
N PRO A 255 6.15 -19.96 15.33
CA PRO A 255 6.05 -19.07 16.49
C PRO A 255 7.05 -17.89 16.50
N GLY A 256 7.76 -17.64 15.39
CA GLY A 256 8.94 -16.74 15.35
C GLY A 256 8.64 -15.28 15.64
N SER A 257 7.53 -14.74 15.15
CA SER A 257 7.20 -13.30 15.28
C SER A 257 5.76 -13.03 15.70
N GLN A 258 4.87 -14.02 15.64
CA GLN A 258 3.45 -13.91 16.01
C GLN A 258 3.01 -15.11 16.85
N GLY A 259 1.87 -14.94 17.58
CA GLY A 259 1.10 -16.01 18.21
C GLY A 259 -0.13 -16.36 17.36
N GLY A 260 -1.34 -16.30 17.95
CA GLY A 260 -2.60 -16.65 17.28
C GLY A 260 -2.88 -15.76 16.07
N PRO A 261 -3.20 -16.35 14.90
CA PRO A 261 -3.59 -15.61 13.74
C PRO A 261 -4.96 -14.96 13.94
N LEU A 262 -5.21 -13.84 13.24
CA LEU A 262 -6.47 -13.12 13.27
C LEU A 262 -7.43 -13.76 12.26
N MET A 263 -8.21 -14.77 12.67
CA MET A 263 -9.02 -15.58 11.75
C MET A 263 -10.12 -14.79 11.04
N HIS A 264 -10.70 -13.77 11.69
CA HIS A 264 -11.64 -12.83 11.07
C HIS A 264 -10.97 -11.98 9.98
N VAL A 265 -9.71 -11.57 10.17
CA VAL A 265 -8.94 -10.86 9.14
C VAL A 265 -8.60 -11.79 7.98
N ILE A 266 -8.22 -13.05 8.26
CA ILE A 266 -7.96 -14.06 7.22
C ILE A 266 -9.22 -14.33 6.40
N ALA A 267 -10.40 -14.36 7.03
CA ALA A 267 -11.69 -14.44 6.32
C ALA A 267 -11.90 -13.23 5.39
N GLY A 268 -11.64 -12.02 5.88
CA GLY A 268 -11.66 -10.81 5.05
C GLY A 268 -10.68 -10.88 3.88
N LYS A 269 -9.45 -11.40 4.09
CA LYS A 269 -8.48 -11.65 3.01
C LYS A 269 -9.01 -12.67 2.00
N ALA A 270 -9.63 -13.76 2.47
CA ALA A 270 -10.22 -14.76 1.57
C ALA A 270 -11.31 -14.16 0.69
N VAL A 271 -12.18 -13.30 1.23
CA VAL A 271 -13.20 -12.58 0.45
C VAL A 271 -12.53 -11.66 -0.57
N ALA A 272 -11.61 -10.79 -0.14
CA ALA A 272 -10.95 -9.83 -1.00
C ALA A 272 -10.17 -10.50 -2.15
N PHE A 273 -9.43 -11.58 -1.89
CA PHE A 273 -8.75 -12.33 -2.93
C PHE A 273 -9.73 -13.00 -3.89
N GLY A 274 -10.90 -13.44 -3.38
CA GLY A 274 -11.98 -13.94 -4.21
C GLY A 274 -12.58 -12.87 -5.13
N GLU A 275 -12.73 -11.64 -4.65
CA GLU A 275 -13.14 -10.48 -5.45
C GLU A 275 -12.07 -10.12 -6.48
N ALA A 276 -10.79 -10.13 -6.10
CA ALA A 276 -9.68 -9.81 -6.98
C ALA A 276 -9.47 -10.82 -8.13
N LEU A 277 -9.96 -12.06 -7.98
CA LEU A 277 -9.95 -13.07 -9.04
C LEU A 277 -11.05 -12.88 -10.10
N LYS A 278 -11.99 -11.95 -9.88
CA LYS A 278 -13.09 -11.69 -10.83
C LYS A 278 -12.65 -10.69 -11.92
N PRO A 279 -13.23 -10.78 -13.13
CA PRO A 279 -12.89 -9.85 -14.22
C PRO A 279 -13.09 -8.37 -13.89
N GLU A 280 -14.08 -8.06 -13.07
CA GLU A 280 -14.41 -6.68 -12.66
C GLU A 280 -13.26 -6.02 -11.90
N PHE A 281 -12.45 -6.81 -11.20
CA PHE A 281 -11.28 -6.27 -10.52
C PHE A 281 -10.21 -5.80 -11.49
N LYS A 282 -10.03 -6.50 -12.62
CA LYS A 282 -9.13 -6.03 -13.67
C LYS A 282 -9.59 -4.69 -14.25
N THR A 283 -10.88 -4.57 -14.55
CA THR A 283 -11.46 -3.30 -15.03
C THR A 283 -11.24 -2.18 -14.02
N TYR A 284 -11.44 -2.45 -12.72
CA TYR A 284 -11.15 -1.50 -11.66
C TYR A 284 -9.69 -1.03 -11.67
N ILE A 285 -8.74 -1.95 -11.76
CA ILE A 285 -7.31 -1.60 -11.78
C ILE A 285 -6.90 -0.86 -13.06
N ASP A 286 -7.46 -1.22 -14.21
CA ASP A 286 -7.21 -0.48 -15.47
C ASP A 286 -7.66 0.99 -15.30
N HIS A 287 -8.83 1.23 -14.68
CA HIS A 287 -9.28 2.58 -14.34
C HIS A 287 -8.38 3.25 -13.29
N VAL A 288 -7.88 2.53 -12.29
CA VAL A 288 -6.95 3.10 -11.29
C VAL A 288 -5.72 3.70 -11.96
N VAL A 289 -5.13 2.99 -12.92
CA VAL A 289 -3.93 3.47 -13.64
C VAL A 289 -4.28 4.64 -14.58
N GLU A 290 -5.40 4.55 -15.31
CA GLU A 290 -5.85 5.64 -16.18
C GLU A 290 -6.16 6.91 -15.38
N ASN A 291 -6.84 6.77 -14.26
CA ASN A 291 -7.21 7.85 -13.37
C ASN A 291 -5.98 8.51 -12.70
N ALA A 292 -4.95 7.73 -12.33
CA ALA A 292 -3.70 8.28 -11.83
C ALA A 292 -2.99 9.16 -12.87
N LYS A 293 -3.00 8.75 -14.13
CA LYS A 293 -2.45 9.57 -15.24
C LYS A 293 -3.25 10.85 -15.45
N ALA A 294 -4.57 10.78 -15.40
CA ALA A 294 -5.43 11.96 -15.53
C ALA A 294 -5.25 12.94 -14.36
N LEU A 295 -5.14 12.42 -13.12
CA LEU A 295 -4.80 13.20 -11.93
C LEU A 295 -3.47 13.93 -12.10
N GLY A 296 -2.44 13.20 -12.57
CA GLY A 296 -1.13 13.77 -12.87
C GLY A 296 -1.19 14.86 -13.94
N GLN A 297 -1.93 14.64 -15.01
CA GLN A 297 -2.10 15.61 -16.10
C GLN A 297 -2.79 16.89 -15.59
N GLY A 298 -3.88 16.77 -14.82
CA GLY A 298 -4.55 17.93 -14.25
C GLY A 298 -3.64 18.78 -13.34
N MET A 299 -2.81 18.12 -12.51
CA MET A 299 -1.82 18.81 -11.69
C MET A 299 -0.75 19.52 -12.52
N THR A 300 -0.27 18.88 -13.60
CA THR A 300 0.74 19.46 -14.50
C THR A 300 0.17 20.64 -15.28
N ASP A 301 -1.03 20.52 -15.83
CA ASP A 301 -1.73 21.62 -16.53
C ASP A 301 -2.03 22.78 -15.57
N GLY A 302 -2.24 22.49 -14.30
CA GLY A 302 -2.36 23.46 -13.21
C GLY A 302 -1.04 24.10 -12.77
N GLY A 303 0.13 23.69 -13.32
CA GLY A 303 1.44 24.28 -13.08
C GLY A 303 2.31 23.55 -12.04
N LEU A 304 1.91 22.38 -11.53
CA LEU A 304 2.72 21.59 -10.60
C LEU A 304 3.68 20.65 -11.35
N ARG A 305 4.81 20.33 -10.73
CA ARG A 305 5.78 19.36 -11.22
C ARG A 305 5.53 17.97 -10.62
N LEU A 306 5.52 16.95 -11.46
CA LEU A 306 5.53 15.57 -11.01
C LEU A 306 6.96 15.03 -10.97
N VAL A 307 7.31 14.37 -9.87
CA VAL A 307 8.57 13.64 -9.75
C VAL A 307 8.62 12.56 -10.84
N SER A 308 9.77 12.39 -11.46
CA SER A 308 10.02 11.51 -12.62
C SER A 308 9.13 11.79 -13.85
N GLY A 309 8.50 12.98 -13.93
CA GLY A 309 7.71 13.41 -15.06
C GLY A 309 6.36 12.72 -15.24
N GLY A 310 5.85 12.00 -14.23
CA GLY A 310 4.51 11.36 -14.33
C GLY A 310 4.38 10.04 -13.57
N THR A 311 3.44 9.18 -14.00
CA THR A 311 3.18 7.89 -13.34
C THR A 311 2.87 6.77 -14.32
N ASP A 312 3.33 5.56 -13.97
CA ASP A 312 2.99 4.29 -14.63
C ASP A 312 2.04 3.43 -13.79
N ASN A 313 1.73 3.85 -12.56
CA ASN A 313 0.95 3.07 -11.60
C ASN A 313 -0.22 3.86 -10.99
N HIS A 314 -0.55 3.66 -9.73
CA HIS A 314 -1.72 4.22 -9.03
C HIS A 314 -1.44 5.51 -8.27
N LEU A 315 -0.20 6.01 -8.25
CA LEU A 315 0.18 7.18 -7.47
C LEU A 315 1.00 8.19 -8.27
N CYS A 316 0.92 9.45 -7.87
CA CYS A 316 1.83 10.51 -8.27
C CYS A 316 2.57 11.03 -7.04
N LEU A 317 3.85 11.35 -7.22
CA LEU A 317 4.63 12.13 -6.27
C LEU A 317 4.81 13.54 -6.83
N VAL A 318 4.39 14.53 -6.06
CA VAL A 318 4.25 15.92 -6.53
C VAL A 318 5.26 16.80 -5.81
N ASP A 319 6.03 17.56 -6.56
CA ASP A 319 6.91 18.60 -6.04
C ASP A 319 6.16 19.92 -5.91
N LEU A 320 6.13 20.48 -4.70
CA LEU A 320 5.44 21.73 -4.36
C LEU A 320 6.38 22.94 -4.32
N THR A 321 7.65 22.77 -4.67
CA THR A 321 8.67 23.83 -4.58
C THR A 321 8.26 25.06 -5.40
N SER A 322 7.64 24.87 -6.57
CA SER A 322 7.18 25.97 -7.44
C SER A 322 6.03 26.76 -6.85
N ALA A 323 5.25 26.20 -5.95
CA ALA A 323 4.14 26.87 -5.27
C ALA A 323 4.56 27.55 -3.94
N ASP A 324 5.83 27.38 -3.53
CA ASP A 324 6.36 27.87 -2.23
C ASP A 324 5.56 27.41 -1.01
N VAL A 325 4.96 26.22 -1.11
CA VAL A 325 4.16 25.58 -0.05
C VAL A 325 4.88 24.33 0.43
N THR A 326 4.91 24.08 1.74
CA THR A 326 5.46 22.83 2.27
C THR A 326 4.45 21.69 2.14
N GLY A 327 4.92 20.44 2.09
CA GLY A 327 4.03 19.28 2.11
C GLY A 327 3.07 19.29 3.31
N LYS A 328 3.57 19.71 4.49
CA LYS A 328 2.79 19.83 5.72
C LYS A 328 1.68 20.88 5.63
N ASP A 329 1.94 21.99 4.97
CA ASP A 329 0.94 23.05 4.83
C ASP A 329 -0.07 22.69 3.73
N ALA A 330 0.41 22.04 2.65
CA ALA A 330 -0.45 21.51 1.59
C ALA A 330 -1.47 20.48 2.10
N GLU A 331 -1.08 19.57 3.02
CA GLU A 331 -2.03 18.64 3.68
C GLU A 331 -3.22 19.42 4.27
N LYS A 332 -2.95 20.46 5.06
CA LYS A 332 -3.98 21.25 5.74
C LYS A 332 -4.82 22.09 4.77
N LEU A 333 -4.18 22.66 3.74
CA LEU A 333 -4.88 23.46 2.73
C LEU A 333 -5.84 22.60 1.92
N LEU A 334 -5.39 21.42 1.47
CA LEU A 334 -6.20 20.49 0.71
C LEU A 334 -7.35 19.90 1.53
N GLU A 335 -7.13 19.64 2.82
CA GLU A 335 -8.22 19.22 3.73
C GLU A 335 -9.34 20.27 3.82
N ARG A 336 -9.04 21.58 3.78
CA ARG A 336 -10.05 22.66 3.77
C ARG A 336 -10.99 22.58 2.57
N VAL A 337 -10.50 22.10 1.45
CA VAL A 337 -11.32 21.92 0.23
C VAL A 337 -11.85 20.50 0.04
N GLY A 338 -11.66 19.63 1.04
CA GLY A 338 -12.19 18.26 1.03
C GLY A 338 -11.34 17.25 0.24
N LEU A 339 -10.04 17.50 0.10
CA LEU A 339 -9.07 16.60 -0.52
C LEU A 339 -8.10 16.05 0.53
N THR A 340 -8.10 14.74 0.74
CA THR A 340 -7.25 14.08 1.76
C THR A 340 -6.00 13.51 1.10
N VAL A 341 -4.82 14.02 1.48
CA VAL A 341 -3.52 13.63 0.95
C VAL A 341 -2.52 13.38 2.08
N ASN A 342 -1.31 12.91 1.77
CA ASN A 342 -0.20 12.94 2.73
C ASN A 342 1.01 13.69 2.17
N LYS A 343 1.69 14.45 3.05
CA LYS A 343 3.02 14.98 2.74
C LYS A 343 4.00 13.86 2.45
N ASN A 344 4.95 14.11 1.59
CA ASN A 344 5.98 13.15 1.22
C ASN A 344 7.27 13.87 0.86
N THR A 345 8.41 13.30 1.26
CA THR A 345 9.71 13.73 0.75
C THR A 345 9.80 13.48 -0.75
N ILE A 346 10.55 14.30 -1.44
CA ILE A 346 10.88 14.14 -2.86
C ILE A 346 12.37 13.81 -3.02
N PRO A 347 12.82 13.26 -4.15
CA PRO A 347 14.27 13.10 -4.41
C PRO A 347 15.01 14.44 -4.24
N ASN A 348 16.21 14.38 -3.69
CA ASN A 348 17.02 15.56 -3.33
C ASN A 348 16.37 16.49 -2.27
N GLU A 349 15.58 15.94 -1.38
CA GLU A 349 14.84 16.66 -0.32
C GLU A 349 15.77 17.52 0.55
N GLN A 350 15.41 18.82 0.69
CA GLN A 350 16.18 19.78 1.50
C GLN A 350 15.51 20.05 2.86
N ARG A 351 14.28 19.61 3.05
CA ARG A 351 13.50 19.81 4.27
C ARG A 351 13.47 18.54 5.12
N SER A 352 13.17 18.68 6.40
CA SER A 352 12.99 17.49 7.25
C SER A 352 11.76 16.67 6.79
N PRO A 353 11.74 15.35 7.02
CA PRO A 353 10.58 14.51 6.69
C PRO A 353 9.28 14.90 7.38
N PHE A 354 9.36 15.67 8.48
CA PHE A 354 8.19 16.20 9.20
C PHE A 354 7.53 17.40 8.49
N VAL A 355 8.26 18.05 7.58
CA VAL A 355 7.81 19.20 6.79
C VAL A 355 7.57 18.77 5.34
N ALA A 356 8.58 18.15 4.71
CA ALA A 356 8.63 17.68 3.33
C ALA A 356 8.37 18.77 2.27
N SER A 357 8.86 18.54 1.06
CA SER A 357 8.70 19.46 -0.08
C SER A 357 7.64 19.00 -1.07
N GLY A 358 7.00 17.87 -0.84
CA GLY A 358 6.01 17.30 -1.73
C GLY A 358 4.80 16.69 -1.02
N ILE A 359 3.88 16.23 -1.84
CA ILE A 359 2.74 15.39 -1.46
C ILE A 359 2.72 14.14 -2.32
N ARG A 360 2.20 13.05 -1.75
CA ARG A 360 1.87 11.84 -2.50
C ARG A 360 0.36 11.73 -2.63
N VAL A 361 -0.12 11.50 -3.86
CA VAL A 361 -1.54 11.32 -4.15
C VAL A 361 -1.74 10.03 -4.95
N GLY A 362 -2.86 9.37 -4.76
CA GLY A 362 -3.21 8.13 -5.44
C GLY A 362 -4.66 8.08 -5.86
N SER A 363 -4.94 7.19 -6.81
CA SER A 363 -6.26 7.08 -7.44
C SER A 363 -7.13 5.93 -6.93
N ALA A 364 -6.58 4.99 -6.14
CA ALA A 364 -7.25 3.74 -5.84
C ALA A 364 -8.60 3.90 -5.10
N ALA A 365 -8.63 4.71 -4.03
CA ALA A 365 -9.82 4.88 -3.20
C ALA A 365 -10.95 5.60 -3.94
N ALA A 366 -10.66 6.74 -4.59
CA ALA A 366 -11.67 7.49 -5.32
C ALA A 366 -12.16 6.72 -6.59
N THR A 367 -11.29 5.90 -7.24
CA THR A 367 -11.74 4.97 -8.29
C THR A 367 -12.72 3.92 -7.75
N THR A 368 -12.46 3.36 -6.54
CA THR A 368 -13.43 2.46 -5.89
C THR A 368 -14.77 3.14 -5.63
N ARG A 369 -14.74 4.43 -5.30
CA ARG A 369 -15.93 5.26 -5.10
C ARG A 369 -16.72 5.52 -6.39
N GLY A 370 -16.08 5.38 -7.56
CA GLY A 370 -16.71 5.56 -8.88
C GLY A 370 -16.24 6.80 -9.63
N PHE A 371 -15.24 7.52 -9.15
CA PHE A 371 -14.66 8.65 -9.86
C PHE A 371 -14.11 8.20 -11.21
N THR A 372 -14.38 9.01 -12.24
CA THR A 372 -13.98 8.81 -13.61
C THR A 372 -12.64 9.51 -13.92
N LYS A 373 -12.10 9.25 -15.10
CA LYS A 373 -10.92 9.95 -15.61
C LYS A 373 -11.06 11.46 -15.62
N ASP A 374 -12.25 11.95 -16.02
CA ASP A 374 -12.52 13.39 -16.09
C ASP A 374 -12.60 14.01 -14.69
N ASP A 375 -13.19 13.29 -13.72
CA ASP A 375 -13.19 13.71 -12.31
C ASP A 375 -11.77 13.81 -11.77
N PHE A 376 -10.89 12.82 -12.05
CA PHE A 376 -9.50 12.86 -11.62
C PHE A 376 -8.68 13.97 -12.23
N TYR A 377 -8.94 14.31 -13.50
CA TYR A 377 -8.33 15.48 -14.13
C TYR A 377 -8.73 16.76 -13.40
N GLU A 378 -10.03 16.95 -13.12
CA GLU A 378 -10.53 18.11 -12.37
C GLU A 378 -9.99 18.13 -10.93
N VAL A 379 -9.87 16.98 -10.25
CA VAL A 379 -9.21 16.88 -8.93
C VAL A 379 -7.76 17.35 -9.04
N GLY A 380 -7.03 17.00 -10.08
CA GLY A 380 -5.68 17.49 -10.32
C GLY A 380 -5.61 19.01 -10.44
N LEU A 381 -6.52 19.62 -11.19
CA LEU A 381 -6.66 21.08 -11.27
C LEU A 381 -7.04 21.70 -9.93
N CYS A 382 -7.91 21.05 -9.15
CA CYS A 382 -8.27 21.49 -7.80
C CYS A 382 -7.07 21.48 -6.85
N ILE A 383 -6.22 20.45 -6.89
CA ILE A 383 -4.98 20.38 -6.09
C ILE A 383 -4.07 21.58 -6.43
N ALA A 384 -3.77 21.76 -7.73
CA ALA A 384 -2.93 22.88 -8.18
C ALA A 384 -3.53 24.23 -7.82
N GLY A 385 -4.83 24.43 -8.09
CA GLY A 385 -5.55 25.64 -7.74
C GLY A 385 -5.52 25.95 -6.25
N THR A 386 -5.59 24.94 -5.39
CA THR A 386 -5.53 25.11 -3.94
C THR A 386 -4.16 25.58 -3.48
N VAL A 387 -3.07 24.91 -3.91
CA VAL A 387 -1.72 25.24 -3.43
C VAL A 387 -1.21 26.58 -3.99
N PHE A 388 -1.59 26.96 -5.22
CA PHE A 388 -1.21 28.27 -5.79
C PHE A 388 -2.07 29.43 -5.31
N ASN A 389 -3.16 29.19 -4.59
CA ASN A 389 -4.05 30.24 -4.06
C ASN A 389 -4.31 30.05 -2.56
N ALA A 390 -3.27 29.70 -1.82
CA ALA A 390 -3.36 29.36 -0.38
C ALA A 390 -4.04 30.44 0.48
N ASP A 391 -3.87 31.71 0.12
CA ASP A 391 -4.39 32.89 0.86
C ASP A 391 -5.68 33.47 0.24
N ASP A 392 -6.24 32.85 -0.81
CA ASP A 392 -7.46 33.33 -1.48
C ASP A 392 -8.68 32.47 -1.06
N ASP A 393 -9.31 32.85 0.05
CA ASP A 393 -10.47 32.14 0.58
C ASP A 393 -11.65 32.04 -0.40
N ALA A 394 -11.82 32.99 -1.31
CA ALA A 394 -12.89 32.96 -2.32
C ALA A 394 -12.64 31.86 -3.34
N LYS A 395 -11.40 31.75 -3.85
CA LYS A 395 -11.00 30.66 -4.75
C LYS A 395 -11.07 29.31 -4.06
N LEU A 396 -10.62 29.19 -2.80
CA LEU A 396 -10.72 27.94 -2.06
C LEU A 396 -12.17 27.51 -1.87
N ALA A 397 -13.09 28.47 -1.61
CA ALA A 397 -14.52 28.17 -1.53
C ALA A 397 -15.12 27.68 -2.87
N ASP A 398 -14.68 28.23 -3.99
CA ASP A 398 -15.13 27.78 -5.32
C ASP A 398 -14.56 26.39 -5.67
N ILE A 399 -13.31 26.10 -5.31
CA ILE A 399 -12.72 24.76 -5.45
C ILE A 399 -13.51 23.76 -4.56
N LYS A 400 -13.81 24.12 -3.32
CA LYS A 400 -14.62 23.28 -2.41
C LYS A 400 -15.96 22.90 -3.02
N LYS A 401 -16.67 23.85 -3.65
CA LYS A 401 -17.96 23.57 -4.35
C LYS A 401 -17.79 22.53 -5.46
N LYS A 402 -16.70 22.60 -6.24
CA LYS A 402 -16.42 21.62 -7.29
C LYS A 402 -16.18 20.24 -6.70
N VAL A 403 -15.38 20.15 -5.62
CA VAL A 403 -15.11 18.90 -4.90
C VAL A 403 -16.41 18.33 -4.34
N ASP A 404 -17.27 19.16 -3.72
CA ASP A 404 -18.55 18.71 -3.18
C ASP A 404 -19.48 18.16 -4.28
N ALA A 405 -19.55 18.81 -5.45
CA ALA A 405 -20.35 18.33 -6.56
C ALA A 405 -19.88 16.95 -7.07
N MET A 406 -18.56 16.71 -7.14
CA MET A 406 -18.03 15.39 -7.48
C MET A 406 -18.36 14.34 -6.42
N LEU A 407 -18.29 14.69 -5.13
CA LEU A 407 -18.65 13.80 -4.02
C LEU A 407 -20.14 13.41 -4.03
N GLU A 408 -21.02 14.35 -4.38
CA GLU A 408 -22.47 14.12 -4.53
C GLU A 408 -22.78 13.20 -5.72
N ALA A 409 -22.06 13.36 -6.83
CA ALA A 409 -22.21 12.50 -8.00
C ALA A 409 -21.77 11.05 -7.76
N HIS A 410 -20.85 10.84 -6.82
CA HIS A 410 -20.27 9.53 -6.49
C HIS A 410 -20.44 9.19 -5.00
N PRO A 411 -21.65 8.85 -4.53
CA PRO A 411 -21.92 8.56 -3.12
C PRO A 411 -21.19 7.29 -2.63
N LEU A 412 -20.41 7.42 -1.57
CA LEU A 412 -19.72 6.29 -0.95
C LEU A 412 -20.67 5.46 -0.09
N TYR A 413 -20.70 4.14 -0.30
CA TYR A 413 -21.53 3.19 0.46
C TYR A 413 -23.00 3.64 0.56
N PRO A 414 -23.73 3.81 -0.57
CA PRO A 414 -25.08 4.39 -0.56
C PRO A 414 -26.09 3.57 0.24
N GLY A 415 -25.84 2.28 0.48
CA GLY A 415 -26.71 1.41 1.29
C GLY A 415 -26.21 1.15 2.72
N LEU A 416 -25.15 1.83 3.16
CA LEU A 416 -24.60 1.65 4.50
C LEU A 416 -25.17 2.73 5.43
N GLU A 417 -25.97 2.31 6.40
CA GLU A 417 -26.52 3.15 7.46
C GLU A 417 -25.96 2.70 8.81
N TYR A 418 -25.36 3.63 9.54
CA TYR A 418 -24.80 3.45 10.87
C TYR A 418 -25.65 4.12 11.94
#